data_232b172ad9e2090a36d60bbaa72aca87
#
_entry.id   232b172ad9e2090a36d60bbaa72aca87
#
_cell.length_a   1.000
_cell.length_b   1.000
_cell.length_c   1.000
_cell.angle_alpha   90.00
_cell.angle_beta   90.00
_cell.angle_gamma   90.00
#
_symmetry.space_group_name_H-M   'P 1'
#
loop_
_entity.id
_entity.type
_entity.pdbx_description
1 polymer ?
#
loop_
_entity_poly.entity_id
_entity_poly.type
_entity_poly.pdbx_seq_one_letter_code
_entity_poly.pdbx_strand_id
1 'polypeptide(L)'
;MIEFIPAIKKLIAELNEVLTDPATGESREFASAEEQIAFVKGAIAKDNLAVLESLPADVARQLCLDRDPHGNVQVSLIETEKLLSRMVAEKLAAWKKEGKYVGKFSAQHHFFGYEGRCAAPSNYDADYCYSLGFNASRLIANGKTGYMSVIKNTTAPAAEWIAGGVPITMMMNIERRNGANKPVIRKALVELDGAPFKFFASKREQWAKETAYVYPGPIQYWGPSEVCDQTTKTLQLEQAK
;
A
#
# COMPACT_ATOMS: atom_id res chain seq x y z
N MET A 1 -5.97 -1.61 3.72
CA MET A 1 -6.41 -2.28 4.97
C MET A 1 -7.75 -3.00 4.80
N ILE A 2 -8.74 -2.41 4.16
CA ILE A 2 -10.07 -3.03 3.98
C ILE A 2 -9.99 -4.39 3.27
N GLU A 3 -9.06 -4.56 2.33
CA GLU A 3 -8.79 -5.82 1.61
C GLU A 3 -8.30 -6.97 2.51
N PHE A 4 -7.87 -6.67 3.75
CA PHE A 4 -7.44 -7.69 4.70
C PHE A 4 -8.58 -8.26 5.55
N ILE A 5 -9.78 -7.68 5.45
CA ILE A 5 -10.99 -8.24 6.07
C ILE A 5 -11.50 -9.36 5.14
N PRO A 6 -11.48 -10.63 5.56
CA PRO A 6 -11.74 -11.75 4.65
C PRO A 6 -13.09 -11.67 3.94
N ALA A 7 -14.14 -11.21 4.62
CA ALA A 7 -15.48 -11.06 4.04
C ALA A 7 -15.50 -9.97 2.96
N ILE A 8 -14.86 -8.82 3.22
CA ILE A 8 -14.78 -7.72 2.24
C ILE A 8 -13.89 -8.11 1.06
N LYS A 9 -12.82 -8.85 1.30
CA LYS A 9 -11.97 -9.37 0.21
C LYS A 9 -12.75 -10.27 -0.75
N LYS A 10 -13.63 -11.16 -0.22
CA LYS A 10 -14.50 -11.99 -1.05
C LYS A 10 -15.51 -11.16 -1.84
N LEU A 11 -16.13 -10.18 -1.17
CA LEU A 11 -17.04 -9.24 -1.83
C LEU A 11 -16.35 -8.49 -2.96
N ILE A 12 -15.16 -7.93 -2.74
CA ILE A 12 -14.40 -7.20 -3.77
C ILE A 12 -14.05 -8.12 -4.95
N ALA A 13 -13.67 -9.36 -4.70
CA ALA A 13 -13.38 -10.32 -5.75
C ALA A 13 -14.62 -10.57 -6.62
N GLU A 14 -15.78 -10.81 -6.03
CA GLU A 14 -17.03 -11.02 -6.75
C GLU A 14 -17.50 -9.75 -7.47
N LEU A 15 -17.37 -8.57 -6.87
CA LEU A 15 -17.66 -7.29 -7.53
C LEU A 15 -16.80 -7.09 -8.78
N ASN A 16 -15.52 -7.45 -8.74
CA ASN A 16 -14.66 -7.40 -9.90
C ASN A 16 -15.12 -8.36 -11.01
N GLU A 17 -15.63 -9.54 -10.64
CA GLU A 17 -16.13 -10.52 -11.61
C GLU A 17 -17.44 -10.05 -12.26
N VAL A 18 -18.45 -9.68 -11.46
CA VAL A 18 -19.77 -9.32 -11.99
C VAL A 18 -19.79 -8.01 -12.78
N LEU A 19 -18.89 -7.09 -12.45
CA LEU A 19 -18.77 -5.79 -13.13
C LEU A 19 -17.80 -5.82 -14.33
N THR A 20 -17.16 -6.95 -14.59
CA THR A 20 -16.37 -7.17 -15.81
C THR A 20 -17.24 -7.85 -16.85
N ASP A 21 -17.22 -7.34 -18.09
CA ASP A 21 -17.87 -8.01 -19.21
C ASP A 21 -17.05 -9.25 -19.60
N PRO A 22 -17.63 -10.46 -19.54
CA PRO A 22 -16.91 -11.68 -19.86
C PRO A 22 -16.51 -11.79 -21.34
N ALA A 23 -17.16 -11.04 -22.23
CA ALA A 23 -16.87 -11.08 -23.65
C ALA A 23 -15.67 -10.19 -24.02
N THR A 24 -15.53 -9.02 -23.39
CA THR A 24 -14.49 -8.04 -23.68
C THR A 24 -13.37 -8.02 -22.66
N GLY A 25 -13.65 -8.45 -21.42
CA GLY A 25 -12.75 -8.33 -20.26
C GLY A 25 -12.63 -6.90 -19.73
N GLU A 26 -13.48 -5.99 -20.21
CA GLU A 26 -13.55 -4.60 -19.78
C GLU A 26 -14.65 -4.36 -18.75
N SER A 27 -14.66 -3.20 -18.12
CA SER A 27 -15.73 -2.83 -17.18
C SER A 27 -17.05 -2.69 -17.93
N ARG A 28 -18.13 -3.24 -17.37
CA ARG A 28 -19.48 -3.05 -17.90
C ARG A 28 -19.88 -1.59 -17.84
N GLU A 29 -20.55 -1.10 -18.86
CA GLU A 29 -21.14 0.22 -18.91
C GLU A 29 -22.61 0.17 -18.46
N PHE A 30 -23.05 1.17 -17.70
CA PHE A 30 -24.40 1.33 -17.20
C PHE A 30 -24.89 2.73 -17.51
N ALA A 31 -26.18 2.88 -17.76
CA ALA A 31 -26.78 4.18 -18.04
C ALA A 31 -26.83 5.12 -16.84
N SER A 32 -26.84 4.55 -15.61
CA SER A 32 -26.82 5.32 -14.36
C SER A 32 -26.14 4.57 -13.22
N ALA A 33 -25.74 5.30 -12.19
CA ALA A 33 -25.20 4.74 -10.95
C ALA A 33 -26.22 3.85 -10.22
N GLU A 34 -27.48 4.23 -10.28
CA GLU A 34 -28.60 3.47 -9.69
C GLU A 34 -28.79 2.12 -10.36
N GLU A 35 -28.70 2.10 -11.69
CA GLU A 35 -28.75 0.86 -12.47
C GLU A 35 -27.58 -0.06 -12.14
N GLN A 36 -26.37 0.47 -12.05
CA GLN A 36 -25.19 -0.31 -11.68
C GLN A 36 -25.32 -0.91 -10.29
N ILE A 37 -25.76 -0.14 -9.30
CA ILE A 37 -25.99 -0.62 -7.93
C ILE A 37 -27.08 -1.69 -7.89
N ALA A 38 -28.18 -1.50 -8.62
CA ALA A 38 -29.26 -2.49 -8.71
C ALA A 38 -28.77 -3.79 -9.35
N PHE A 39 -28.00 -3.69 -10.43
CA PHE A 39 -27.38 -4.84 -11.08
C PHE A 39 -26.46 -5.60 -10.12
N VAL A 40 -25.56 -4.90 -9.43
CA VAL A 40 -24.64 -5.51 -8.45
C VAL A 40 -25.41 -6.28 -7.38
N LYS A 41 -26.42 -5.66 -6.77
CA LYS A 41 -27.22 -6.30 -5.73
C LYS A 41 -27.97 -7.55 -6.19
N GLY A 42 -28.34 -7.59 -7.48
CA GLY A 42 -28.97 -8.78 -8.07
C GLY A 42 -27.99 -9.88 -8.52
N ALA A 43 -26.74 -9.51 -8.78
CA ALA A 43 -25.75 -10.41 -9.38
C ALA A 43 -24.83 -11.10 -8.35
N ILE A 44 -24.59 -10.48 -7.19
CA ILE A 44 -23.69 -11.04 -6.17
C ILE A 44 -24.41 -12.08 -5.28
N ALA A 45 -23.62 -12.99 -4.71
CA ALA A 45 -24.11 -14.02 -3.80
C ALA A 45 -24.74 -13.41 -2.54
N LYS A 46 -25.74 -14.09 -1.96
CA LYS A 46 -26.48 -13.60 -0.77
C LYS A 46 -25.58 -13.25 0.42
N ASP A 47 -24.54 -14.03 0.65
CA ASP A 47 -23.60 -13.76 1.74
C ASP A 47 -22.82 -12.46 1.50
N ASN A 48 -22.37 -12.23 0.28
CA ASN A 48 -21.67 -10.99 -0.10
C ASN A 48 -22.64 -9.81 -0.17
N LEU A 49 -23.89 -10.01 -0.53
CA LEU A 49 -24.92 -8.97 -0.42
C LEU A 49 -25.12 -8.53 1.04
N ALA A 50 -25.21 -9.48 1.96
CA ALA A 50 -25.31 -9.18 3.40
C ALA A 50 -24.08 -8.41 3.91
N VAL A 51 -22.86 -8.74 3.43
CA VAL A 51 -21.65 -7.98 3.73
C VAL A 51 -21.74 -6.57 3.17
N LEU A 52 -22.13 -6.40 1.90
CA LEU A 52 -22.28 -5.11 1.25
C LEU A 52 -23.26 -4.21 2.00
N GLU A 53 -24.41 -4.76 2.42
CA GLU A 53 -25.45 -4.03 3.15
C GLU A 53 -25.08 -3.73 4.61
N SER A 54 -24.13 -4.45 5.18
CA SER A 54 -23.58 -4.18 6.51
C SER A 54 -22.59 -3.02 6.53
N LEU A 55 -22.09 -2.61 5.36
CA LEU A 55 -21.14 -1.50 5.26
C LEU A 55 -21.85 -0.15 5.33
N PRO A 56 -21.14 0.93 5.75
CA PRO A 56 -21.66 2.28 5.62
C PRO A 56 -22.07 2.57 4.16
N ALA A 57 -23.18 3.29 3.99
CA ALA A 57 -23.79 3.50 2.67
C ALA A 57 -22.85 4.14 1.64
N ASP A 58 -22.00 5.06 2.08
CA ASP A 58 -20.96 5.69 1.25
C ASP A 58 -19.90 4.69 0.79
N VAL A 59 -19.43 3.81 1.69
CA VAL A 59 -18.45 2.76 1.35
C VAL A 59 -19.07 1.71 0.42
N ALA A 60 -20.31 1.26 0.72
CA ALA A 60 -21.03 0.33 -0.14
C ALA A 60 -21.23 0.91 -1.56
N ARG A 61 -21.57 2.19 -1.65
CA ARG A 61 -21.71 2.90 -2.93
C ARG A 61 -20.37 2.97 -3.67
N GLN A 62 -19.28 3.35 -2.99
CA GLN A 62 -17.94 3.40 -3.59
C GLN A 62 -17.50 2.04 -4.13
N LEU A 63 -17.71 0.97 -3.38
CA LEU A 63 -17.39 -0.39 -3.83
C LEU A 63 -18.14 -0.78 -5.12
N CYS A 64 -19.37 -0.31 -5.27
CA CYS A 64 -20.17 -0.58 -6.46
C CYS A 64 -19.76 0.26 -7.68
N LEU A 65 -19.35 1.52 -7.48
CA LEU A 65 -19.22 2.51 -8.55
C LEU A 65 -17.79 2.79 -8.98
N ASP A 66 -16.85 2.92 -8.00
CA ASP A 66 -15.52 3.41 -8.28
C ASP A 66 -14.63 2.29 -8.84
N ARG A 67 -13.99 2.57 -9.97
CA ARG A 67 -13.06 1.67 -10.66
C ARG A 67 -11.70 2.33 -10.81
N ASP A 68 -10.65 1.53 -10.70
CA ASP A 68 -9.31 1.95 -11.09
C ASP A 68 -9.15 1.92 -12.63
N PRO A 69 -8.09 2.48 -13.20
CA PRO A 69 -7.84 2.43 -14.65
C PRO A 69 -7.75 1.02 -15.24
N HIS A 70 -7.70 -0.01 -14.41
CA HIS A 70 -7.66 -1.42 -14.82
C HIS A 70 -9.01 -2.13 -14.66
N GLY A 71 -10.06 -1.38 -14.29
CA GLY A 71 -11.42 -1.90 -14.12
C GLY A 71 -11.69 -2.59 -12.78
N ASN A 72 -10.73 -2.62 -11.84
CA ASN A 72 -10.96 -3.19 -10.52
C ASN A 72 -11.63 -2.18 -9.57
N VAL A 73 -12.26 -2.68 -8.51
CA VAL A 73 -12.78 -1.83 -7.44
C VAL A 73 -11.67 -0.94 -6.89
N GLN A 74 -11.90 0.37 -6.88
CA GLN A 74 -10.92 1.35 -6.43
C GLN A 74 -10.90 1.49 -4.90
N VAL A 75 -10.39 0.47 -4.22
CA VAL A 75 -10.33 0.40 -2.75
C VAL A 75 -9.44 1.46 -2.10
N SER A 76 -8.56 2.10 -2.87
CA SER A 76 -7.66 3.15 -2.37
C SER A 76 -8.39 4.45 -1.98
N LEU A 77 -9.57 4.69 -2.51
CA LEU A 77 -10.41 5.84 -2.16
C LEU A 77 -11.25 5.63 -0.89
N ILE A 78 -11.31 4.40 -0.37
CA ILE A 78 -12.07 4.12 0.83
C ILE A 78 -11.32 4.65 2.05
N GLU A 79 -11.94 5.59 2.74
CA GLU A 79 -11.43 6.15 3.99
C GLU A 79 -11.58 5.12 5.13
N THR A 80 -10.64 4.18 5.20
CA THR A 80 -10.66 3.04 6.14
C THR A 80 -10.76 3.50 7.59
N GLU A 81 -10.16 4.62 7.95
CA GLU A 81 -10.21 5.21 9.29
C GLU A 81 -11.63 5.63 9.66
N LYS A 82 -12.41 6.19 8.72
CA LYS A 82 -13.83 6.51 8.94
C LYS A 82 -14.68 5.26 9.07
N LEU A 83 -14.43 4.26 8.21
CA LEU A 83 -15.12 2.97 8.29
C LEU A 83 -14.91 2.33 9.67
N LEU A 84 -13.66 2.21 10.12
CA LEU A 84 -13.34 1.62 11.42
C LEU A 84 -13.97 2.40 12.57
N SER A 85 -13.94 3.73 12.52
CA SER A 85 -14.55 4.60 13.52
C SER A 85 -16.08 4.35 13.63
N ARG A 86 -16.79 4.22 12.50
CA ARG A 86 -18.21 3.88 12.48
C ARG A 86 -18.50 2.50 13.03
N MET A 87 -17.74 1.48 12.60
CA MET A 87 -17.91 0.11 13.11
C MET A 87 -17.75 0.05 14.63
N VAL A 88 -16.75 0.75 15.19
CA VAL A 88 -16.57 0.85 16.64
C VAL A 88 -17.72 1.58 17.30
N ALA A 89 -18.17 2.72 16.75
CA ALA A 89 -19.29 3.49 17.28
C ALA A 89 -20.58 2.65 17.34
N GLU A 90 -20.91 1.94 16.28
CA GLU A 90 -22.09 1.06 16.20
C GLU A 90 -21.98 -0.10 17.21
N LYS A 91 -20.81 -0.72 17.31
CA LYS A 91 -20.59 -1.79 18.29
C LYS A 91 -20.75 -1.30 19.72
N LEU A 92 -20.18 -0.14 20.06
CA LEU A 92 -20.31 0.46 21.38
C LEU A 92 -21.75 0.93 21.67
N ALA A 93 -22.47 1.42 20.66
CA ALA A 93 -23.89 1.74 20.79
C ALA A 93 -24.75 0.50 21.10
N ALA A 94 -24.49 -0.60 20.40
CA ALA A 94 -25.12 -1.89 20.70
C ALA A 94 -24.82 -2.34 22.13
N TRP A 95 -23.57 -2.32 22.53
CA TRP A 95 -23.17 -2.68 23.90
C TRP A 95 -23.75 -1.74 24.97
N LYS A 96 -23.98 -0.49 24.64
CA LYS A 96 -24.65 0.44 25.54
C LYS A 96 -26.11 0.06 25.77
N LYS A 97 -26.81 -0.37 24.72
CA LYS A 97 -28.19 -0.91 24.84
C LYS A 97 -28.25 -2.18 25.66
N GLU A 98 -27.20 -2.99 25.61
CA GLU A 98 -27.07 -4.23 26.38
C GLU A 98 -26.56 -4.00 27.82
N GLY A 99 -26.29 -2.76 28.21
CA GLY A 99 -25.71 -2.43 29.53
C GLY A 99 -24.24 -2.82 29.72
N LYS A 100 -23.55 -3.23 28.64
CA LYS A 100 -22.14 -3.67 28.67
C LYS A 100 -21.15 -2.50 28.52
N TYR A 101 -21.61 -1.32 28.11
CA TYR A 101 -20.81 -0.12 27.91
C TYR A 101 -21.52 1.11 28.46
N VAL A 102 -20.88 1.85 29.36
CA VAL A 102 -21.43 3.06 29.99
C VAL A 102 -20.72 4.34 29.58
N GLY A 103 -19.62 4.25 28.82
CA GLY A 103 -18.81 5.39 28.42
C GLY A 103 -19.47 6.29 27.35
N LYS A 104 -18.77 7.37 27.05
CA LYS A 104 -19.01 8.19 25.84
C LYS A 104 -17.89 7.87 24.84
N PHE A 105 -18.28 7.64 23.60
CA PHE A 105 -17.34 7.44 22.49
C PHE A 105 -17.31 8.68 21.62
N SER A 106 -16.12 9.18 21.36
CA SER A 106 -15.83 10.21 20.37
C SER A 106 -14.59 9.82 19.63
N ALA A 107 -14.60 9.93 18.31
CA ALA A 107 -13.47 9.58 17.48
C ALA A 107 -13.08 10.75 16.59
N GLN A 108 -11.77 10.97 16.49
CA GLN A 108 -11.16 11.81 15.47
C GLN A 108 -10.31 10.89 14.59
N HIS A 109 -10.47 11.02 13.27
CA HIS A 109 -9.69 10.22 12.35
C HIS A 109 -8.61 11.06 11.69
N HIS A 110 -7.46 10.42 11.50
CA HIS A 110 -6.35 10.98 10.76
C HIS A 110 -6.02 10.07 9.59
N PHE A 111 -5.89 10.65 8.41
CA PHE A 111 -5.30 9.97 7.29
C PHE A 111 -3.78 10.10 7.39
N PHE A 112 -3.11 8.99 7.70
CA PHE A 112 -1.65 8.91 7.68
C PHE A 112 -1.17 8.66 6.26
N GLY A 113 -1.08 9.75 5.48
CA GLY A 113 -0.47 9.77 4.17
C GLY A 113 1.06 9.85 4.26
N TYR A 114 1.62 10.76 3.51
CA TYR A 114 3.08 10.95 3.50
C TYR A 114 3.62 11.37 4.86
N GLU A 115 2.91 12.20 5.60
CA GLU A 115 3.29 12.71 6.92
C GLU A 115 3.53 11.59 7.94
N GLY A 116 2.76 10.51 7.84
CA GLY A 116 2.89 9.34 8.73
C GLY A 116 3.87 8.28 8.25
N ARG A 117 4.43 8.43 7.04
CA ARG A 117 5.30 7.43 6.40
C ARG A 117 6.66 7.94 6.00
N CYS A 118 6.85 9.25 5.95
CA CYS A 118 8.09 9.88 5.54
C CYS A 118 8.76 10.55 6.72
N ALA A 119 10.08 10.45 6.77
CA ALA A 119 10.94 11.29 7.57
C ALA A 119 11.63 12.33 6.67
N ALA A 120 12.41 13.24 7.24
CA ALA A 120 13.29 14.09 6.46
C ALA A 120 14.30 13.23 5.69
N PRO A 121 14.59 13.54 4.40
CA PRO A 121 15.54 12.76 3.62
C PRO A 121 16.94 12.88 4.22
N SER A 122 17.67 11.77 4.22
CA SER A 122 19.07 11.71 4.63
C SER A 122 19.99 11.99 3.44
N ASN A 123 21.29 12.13 3.70
CA ASN A 123 22.29 12.17 2.63
C ASN A 123 22.26 10.90 1.77
N TYR A 124 22.07 9.75 2.39
CA TYR A 124 21.89 8.50 1.66
C TYR A 124 20.74 8.57 0.64
N ASP A 125 19.58 9.09 1.06
CA ASP A 125 18.43 9.25 0.17
C ASP A 125 18.75 10.16 -1.01
N ALA A 126 19.46 11.26 -0.76
CA ALA A 126 19.84 12.22 -1.79
C ALA A 126 20.79 11.61 -2.82
N ASP A 127 21.87 10.96 -2.36
CA ASP A 127 22.85 10.30 -3.23
C ASP A 127 22.23 9.14 -4.01
N TYR A 128 21.36 8.38 -3.34
CA TYR A 128 20.66 7.26 -3.97
C TYR A 128 19.70 7.72 -5.07
N CYS A 129 18.88 8.72 -4.79
CA CYS A 129 17.95 9.29 -5.77
C CYS A 129 18.69 9.95 -6.95
N TYR A 130 19.76 10.70 -6.66
CA TYR A 130 20.60 11.29 -7.69
C TYR A 130 21.22 10.22 -8.61
N SER A 131 21.80 9.19 -8.01
CA SER A 131 22.41 8.07 -8.73
C SER A 131 21.41 7.32 -9.59
N LEU A 132 20.20 7.07 -9.07
CA LEU A 132 19.10 6.44 -9.84
C LEU A 132 18.69 7.29 -11.05
N GLY A 133 18.53 8.60 -10.87
CA GLY A 133 18.15 9.52 -11.95
C GLY A 133 19.23 9.65 -13.01
N PHE A 134 20.49 9.79 -12.60
CA PHE A 134 21.63 9.82 -13.52
C PHE A 134 21.75 8.53 -14.32
N ASN A 135 21.64 7.38 -13.64
CA ASN A 135 21.68 6.08 -14.29
C ASN A 135 20.50 5.87 -15.26
N ALA A 136 19.30 6.30 -14.91
CA ALA A 136 18.15 6.27 -15.82
C ALA A 136 18.41 7.05 -17.10
N SER A 137 19.00 8.24 -17.00
CA SER A 137 19.40 9.03 -18.15
C SER A 137 20.42 8.31 -19.04
N ARG A 138 21.37 7.59 -18.42
CA ARG A 138 22.35 6.77 -19.16
C ARG A 138 21.73 5.58 -19.86
N LEU A 139 20.74 4.91 -19.21
CA LEU A 139 19.98 3.82 -19.85
C LEU A 139 19.23 4.32 -21.09
N ILE A 140 18.54 5.45 -20.99
CA ILE A 140 17.83 6.09 -22.11
C ILE A 140 18.80 6.45 -23.25
N ALA A 141 19.91 7.11 -22.92
CA ALA A 141 20.93 7.49 -23.90
C ALA A 141 21.54 6.29 -24.64
N ASN A 142 21.53 5.11 -24.03
CA ASN A 142 21.97 3.84 -24.65
C ASN A 142 20.81 3.05 -25.29
N GLY A 143 19.65 3.65 -25.53
CA GLY A 143 18.51 3.04 -26.17
C GLY A 143 17.83 1.91 -25.36
N LYS A 144 18.05 1.86 -24.04
CA LYS A 144 17.45 0.85 -23.19
C LYS A 144 16.07 1.31 -22.75
N THR A 145 15.01 0.65 -23.25
CA THR A 145 13.62 0.87 -22.85
C THR A 145 13.11 -0.32 -22.03
N GLY A 146 12.13 -0.09 -21.16
CA GLY A 146 11.58 -1.15 -20.31
C GLY A 146 12.53 -1.66 -19.22
N TYR A 147 13.50 -0.84 -18.81
CA TYR A 147 14.42 -1.12 -17.73
C TYR A 147 14.13 -0.25 -16.53
N MET A 148 14.20 -0.85 -15.33
CA MET A 148 14.29 -0.12 -14.08
C MET A 148 15.74 0.26 -13.82
N SER A 149 15.99 1.53 -13.49
CA SER A 149 17.27 1.98 -12.95
C SER A 149 17.49 1.36 -11.57
N VAL A 150 18.63 0.77 -11.34
CA VAL A 150 18.99 0.14 -10.07
C VAL A 150 20.41 0.50 -9.67
N ILE A 151 20.61 0.65 -8.36
CA ILE A 151 21.93 0.84 -7.74
C ILE A 151 22.15 -0.32 -6.77
N LYS A 152 23.30 -0.94 -6.87
CA LYS A 152 23.74 -2.05 -5.99
C LYS A 152 24.86 -1.60 -5.10
N ASN A 153 25.20 -2.43 -4.12
CA ASN A 153 26.27 -2.19 -3.14
C ASN A 153 26.03 -0.94 -2.27
N THR A 154 24.77 -0.68 -1.95
CA THR A 154 24.33 0.56 -1.28
C THR A 154 24.65 0.60 0.23
N THR A 155 25.28 -0.41 0.79
CA THR A 155 25.86 -0.39 2.14
C THR A 155 27.31 0.12 2.17
N ALA A 156 27.96 0.19 1.02
CA ALA A 156 29.27 0.80 0.85
C ALA A 156 29.14 2.32 0.64
N PRO A 157 30.25 3.08 0.75
CA PRO A 157 30.29 4.48 0.34
C PRO A 157 29.77 4.69 -1.08
N ALA A 158 29.12 5.83 -1.34
CA ALA A 158 28.46 6.12 -2.62
C ALA A 158 29.38 6.01 -3.84
N ALA A 159 30.68 6.28 -3.68
CA ALA A 159 31.69 6.12 -4.73
C ALA A 159 31.88 4.66 -5.19
N GLU A 160 31.47 3.68 -4.37
CA GLU A 160 31.58 2.25 -4.65
C GLU A 160 30.27 1.65 -5.14
N TRP A 161 29.22 2.44 -5.27
CA TRP A 161 27.92 1.97 -5.75
C TRP A 161 28.00 1.56 -7.22
N ILE A 162 27.23 0.53 -7.55
CA ILE A 162 27.22 -0.07 -8.89
C ILE A 162 25.87 0.23 -9.56
N ALA A 163 25.91 1.09 -10.59
CA ALA A 163 24.74 1.41 -11.40
C ALA A 163 24.44 0.28 -12.40
N GLY A 164 23.14 0.02 -12.62
CA GLY A 164 22.71 -1.02 -13.55
C GLY A 164 21.26 -0.84 -13.99
N GLY A 165 20.79 -1.78 -14.83
CA GLY A 165 19.40 -1.84 -15.27
C GLY A 165 18.83 -3.24 -15.13
N VAL A 166 17.60 -3.35 -14.66
CA VAL A 166 16.85 -4.60 -14.59
C VAL A 166 15.67 -4.50 -15.54
N PRO A 167 15.52 -5.41 -16.53
CA PRO A 167 14.33 -5.45 -17.36
C PRO A 167 13.08 -5.58 -16.50
N ILE A 168 12.06 -4.76 -16.76
CA ILE A 168 10.83 -4.77 -15.95
C ILE A 168 10.16 -6.14 -15.92
N THR A 169 10.31 -6.91 -17.00
CA THR A 169 9.79 -8.28 -17.09
C THR A 169 10.40 -9.23 -16.06
N MET A 170 11.63 -8.96 -15.59
CA MET A 170 12.26 -9.75 -14.52
C MET A 170 11.67 -9.47 -13.13
N MET A 171 10.92 -8.37 -12.99
CA MET A 171 10.24 -7.98 -11.75
C MET A 171 8.81 -8.53 -11.69
N MET A 172 8.34 -9.14 -12.78
CA MET A 172 6.96 -9.61 -12.89
C MET A 172 6.84 -11.07 -12.45
N ASN A 173 5.73 -11.35 -11.77
CA ASN A 173 5.25 -12.69 -11.49
C ASN A 173 3.95 -12.91 -12.26
N ILE A 174 3.61 -14.17 -12.50
CA ILE A 174 2.31 -14.53 -13.06
C ILE A 174 1.36 -14.85 -11.90
N GLU A 175 0.30 -14.08 -11.78
CA GLU A 175 -0.77 -14.32 -10.82
C GLU A 175 -2.10 -14.54 -11.53
N ARG A 176 -2.92 -15.43 -10.98
CA ARG A 176 -4.28 -15.63 -11.49
C ARG A 176 -5.17 -14.51 -10.97
N ARG A 177 -5.64 -13.65 -11.88
CA ARG A 177 -6.56 -12.53 -11.60
C ARG A 177 -7.70 -12.55 -12.60
N ASN A 178 -8.93 -12.42 -12.11
CA ASN A 178 -10.14 -12.41 -12.96
C ASN A 178 -10.20 -13.59 -13.93
N GLY A 179 -9.90 -14.80 -13.44
CA GLY A 179 -9.94 -16.01 -14.26
C GLY A 179 -8.79 -16.20 -15.25
N ALA A 180 -7.90 -15.23 -15.43
CA ALA A 180 -6.77 -15.26 -16.35
C ALA A 180 -5.42 -15.13 -15.63
N ASN A 181 -4.37 -15.66 -16.26
CA ASN A 181 -2.99 -15.45 -15.81
C ASN A 181 -2.53 -14.06 -16.26
N LYS A 182 -2.22 -13.18 -15.32
CA LYS A 182 -1.75 -11.80 -15.62
C LYS A 182 -0.35 -11.57 -15.04
N PRO A 183 0.54 -10.89 -15.79
CA PRO A 183 1.81 -10.45 -15.24
C PRO A 183 1.57 -9.31 -14.25
N VAL A 184 2.14 -9.42 -13.06
CA VAL A 184 2.01 -8.43 -11.99
C VAL A 184 3.36 -8.20 -11.31
N ILE A 185 3.62 -6.99 -10.85
CA ILE A 185 4.73 -6.70 -9.96
C ILE A 185 4.30 -7.11 -8.54
N ARG A 186 5.01 -8.07 -7.97
CA ARG A 186 4.71 -8.57 -6.64
C ARG A 186 5.13 -7.55 -5.58
N LYS A 187 4.25 -7.28 -4.62
CA LYS A 187 4.59 -6.46 -3.45
C LYS A 187 5.64 -7.17 -2.60
N ALA A 188 6.69 -6.45 -2.22
CA ALA A 188 7.55 -6.86 -1.12
C ALA A 188 6.81 -6.60 0.20
N LEU A 189 6.54 -7.65 0.95
CA LEU A 189 5.92 -7.56 2.27
C LEU A 189 7.00 -7.58 3.34
N VAL A 190 6.67 -7.01 4.51
CA VAL A 190 7.55 -7.07 5.68
C VAL A 190 7.66 -8.54 6.12
N GLU A 191 8.90 -9.02 6.19
CA GLU A 191 9.21 -10.37 6.70
C GLU A 191 9.24 -10.31 8.22
N LEU A 192 8.25 -10.92 8.88
CA LEU A 192 8.10 -10.88 10.34
C LEU A 192 9.24 -11.64 11.08
N ASP A 193 9.88 -12.56 10.39
CA ASP A 193 11.07 -13.27 10.89
C ASP A 193 12.39 -12.62 10.48
N GLY A 194 12.33 -11.56 9.67
CA GLY A 194 13.49 -10.81 9.22
C GLY A 194 14.12 -9.96 10.32
N ALA A 195 15.42 -9.67 10.19
CA ALA A 195 16.16 -8.87 11.13
C ALA A 195 15.59 -7.45 11.34
N PRO A 196 15.15 -6.72 10.29
CA PRO A 196 14.53 -5.40 10.47
C PRO A 196 13.28 -5.44 11.34
N PHE A 197 12.38 -6.42 11.13
CA PHE A 197 11.16 -6.51 11.93
C PHE A 197 11.45 -6.91 13.37
N LYS A 198 12.36 -7.86 13.59
CA LYS A 198 12.79 -8.27 14.95
C LYS A 198 13.42 -7.10 15.71
N PHE A 199 14.23 -6.30 15.04
CA PHE A 199 14.76 -5.07 15.63
C PHE A 199 13.65 -4.09 16.02
N PHE A 200 12.72 -3.80 15.10
CA PHE A 200 11.55 -2.96 15.40
C PHE A 200 10.74 -3.53 16.56
N ALA A 201 10.42 -4.81 16.54
CA ALA A 201 9.64 -5.47 17.58
C ALA A 201 10.30 -5.35 18.97
N SER A 202 11.63 -5.37 19.05
CA SER A 202 12.36 -5.19 20.29
C SER A 202 12.31 -3.74 20.83
N LYS A 203 11.97 -2.76 19.98
CA LYS A 203 11.96 -1.34 20.32
C LYS A 203 10.56 -0.73 20.43
N ARG A 204 9.54 -1.34 19.85
CA ARG A 204 8.21 -0.73 19.67
C ARG A 204 7.54 -0.28 20.97
N GLU A 205 7.74 -1.01 22.09
CA GLU A 205 7.16 -0.64 23.38
C GLU A 205 7.79 0.63 23.96
N GLN A 206 9.09 0.80 23.76
CA GLN A 206 9.81 2.01 24.13
C GLN A 206 9.40 3.16 23.21
N TRP A 207 9.41 2.93 21.90
CA TRP A 207 9.07 3.96 20.90
C TRP A 207 7.60 4.40 20.92
N ALA A 208 6.71 3.59 21.49
CA ALA A 208 5.33 4.01 21.74
C ALA A 208 5.21 5.13 22.79
N LYS A 209 6.22 5.30 23.64
CA LYS A 209 6.24 6.27 24.76
C LYS A 209 7.27 7.37 24.58
N GLU A 210 8.32 7.11 23.83
CA GLU A 210 9.47 7.99 23.67
C GLU A 210 9.67 8.33 22.19
N THR A 211 10.00 9.59 21.89
CA THR A 211 10.36 9.98 20.54
C THR A 211 11.69 9.35 20.15
N ALA A 212 11.65 8.50 19.11
CA ALA A 212 12.83 7.84 18.56
C ALA A 212 13.34 8.51 17.26
N TYR A 213 12.62 9.51 16.76
CA TYR A 213 13.02 10.24 15.56
C TYR A 213 14.23 11.14 15.85
N VAL A 214 15.24 10.99 15.00
CA VAL A 214 16.42 11.86 15.01
C VAL A 214 16.50 12.53 13.64
N TYR A 215 16.56 13.88 13.63
CA TYR A 215 16.73 14.62 12.39
C TYR A 215 18.09 14.29 11.77
N PRO A 216 18.14 13.86 10.47
CA PRO A 216 19.38 13.38 9.86
C PRO A 216 20.37 14.51 9.50
N GLY A 217 20.01 15.76 9.74
CA GLY A 217 20.81 16.92 9.34
C GLY A 217 20.50 17.43 7.93
N PRO A 218 21.19 18.47 7.47
CA PRO A 218 21.06 18.96 6.11
C PRO A 218 21.69 17.99 5.12
N ILE A 219 21.12 17.92 3.91
CA ILE A 219 21.69 17.16 2.80
C ILE A 219 23.01 17.81 2.39
N GLN A 220 24.05 17.00 2.27
CA GLN A 220 25.36 17.42 1.77
C GLN A 220 26.01 16.29 0.97
N TYR A 221 26.59 16.65 -0.17
CA TYR A 221 27.23 15.69 -1.11
C TYR A 221 28.73 15.55 -0.90
N TRP A 222 29.31 16.37 -0.05
CA TRP A 222 30.73 16.39 0.25
C TRP A 222 30.97 16.41 1.75
N GLY A 223 31.97 15.68 2.19
CA GLY A 223 32.36 15.60 3.58
C GLY A 223 32.87 14.24 3.97
N PRO A 224 33.01 13.97 5.26
CA PRO A 224 33.37 12.66 5.77
C PRO A 224 32.32 11.60 5.40
N SER A 225 32.76 10.42 4.94
CA SER A 225 31.88 9.32 4.55
C SER A 225 30.92 8.89 5.67
N GLU A 226 31.32 9.03 6.92
CA GLU A 226 30.48 8.74 8.09
C GLU A 226 29.23 9.65 8.18
N VAL A 227 29.25 10.78 7.49
CA VAL A 227 28.11 11.71 7.44
C VAL A 227 27.39 11.63 6.10
N CYS A 228 28.15 11.58 4.99
CA CYS A 228 27.59 11.65 3.64
C CYS A 228 27.02 10.33 3.14
N ASP A 229 27.62 9.19 3.55
CA ASP A 229 27.36 7.88 2.95
C ASP A 229 26.68 6.89 3.91
N GLN A 230 26.08 7.38 4.99
CA GLN A 230 25.39 6.52 5.96
C GLN A 230 24.17 5.85 5.34
N THR A 231 24.21 4.52 5.26
CA THR A 231 23.08 3.72 4.81
C THR A 231 22.00 3.61 5.90
N THR A 232 20.79 3.27 5.49
CA THR A 232 19.66 3.10 6.42
C THR A 232 19.85 1.90 7.34
N LYS A 233 19.30 1.99 8.57
CA LYS A 233 19.35 0.88 9.54
C LYS A 233 18.72 -0.40 8.99
N THR A 234 17.67 -0.28 8.20
CA THR A 234 17.00 -1.42 7.55
C THR A 234 17.95 -2.17 6.62
N LEU A 235 18.65 -1.46 5.73
CA LEU A 235 19.62 -2.09 4.82
C LEU A 235 20.81 -2.70 5.57
N GLN A 236 21.30 -2.04 6.62
CA GLN A 236 22.35 -2.61 7.47
C GLN A 236 21.93 -3.96 8.06
N LEU A 237 20.69 -4.06 8.56
CA LEU A 237 20.15 -5.27 9.17
C LEU A 237 19.84 -6.37 8.15
N GLU A 238 19.39 -6.02 6.95
CA GLU A 238 19.14 -6.98 5.87
C GLU A 238 20.42 -7.60 5.31
N GLN A 239 21.50 -6.85 5.30
CA GLN A 239 22.79 -7.27 4.72
C GLN A 239 23.79 -7.75 5.77
N ALA A 240 23.51 -7.60 7.05
CA ALA A 240 24.30 -8.22 8.11
C ALA A 240 24.16 -9.74 8.03
N LYS A 241 25.24 -10.40 7.63
CA LYS A 241 25.35 -11.87 7.60
C LYS A 241 25.79 -12.39 8.95
#